data_78ac89bfd6708f02af4392af007d634f
#
_entry.id   78ac89bfd6708f02af4392af007d634f
#
_cell.length_a   1.000
_cell.length_b   1.000
_cell.length_c   1.000
_cell.angle_alpha   90.00
_cell.angle_beta   90.00
_cell.angle_gamma   90.00
#
_symmetry.space_group_name_H-M   'P 1'
#
loop_
_entity.id
_entity.type
_entity.pdbx_description
1 polymer ?
#
loop_
_entity_poly.entity_id
_entity_poly.type
_entity_poly.pdbx_seq_one_letter_code
_entity_poly.pdbx_strand_id
1 'polypeptide(L)'
;MSKLSELIAQYCPNGVEYRRIGDIAKVLRGKRLTKDQLSDENEYPVYHGGLDPLGFYSEKNRAANTVMIINVGASAGTVGFCDKEFWSSDGCFCISHNDVTIPKFVYMALSSQERYIVSKVRHAGIPTLDAKIVEEMLVPVPPLPVQSEIVRILDNFTELTAELTAELTARKAQYAYYQDKLLTRSASTIHTLGECCVSIADGDHQPPPKADSGVPFITISNFTENGIDFTDTKFVPQEYYDKLDKKRRAQKDDILYSVVGSFGIPVHITEDKPFVFQRHIAILRPNTEMMAPRYLYHVMKSDAFYKKADAAAIGAAQRTISLSALNRMKISVPSLEVQERLVRVLDNFDAICTDLNIGLPAEIEARKKQYEFYRDQLLTFAETGKTILTDRQTDRQTDRRV
;
A
#
# COMPACT_ATOMS: atom_id res chain seq x y z
N MET A 1 -15.53 -30.64 -14.33
CA MET A 1 -15.03 -29.46 -15.09
C MET A 1 -15.53 -28.19 -14.40
N SER A 2 -14.84 -27.05 -14.52
CA SER A 2 -15.38 -25.80 -14.00
C SER A 2 -16.51 -25.30 -14.91
N LYS A 3 -17.46 -24.56 -14.36
CA LYS A 3 -18.55 -23.95 -15.15
C LYS A 3 -18.03 -23.15 -16.35
N LEU A 4 -16.91 -22.41 -16.17
CA LEU A 4 -16.28 -21.67 -17.26
C LEU A 4 -15.77 -22.62 -18.37
N SER A 5 -15.13 -23.73 -18.02
CA SER A 5 -14.66 -24.72 -19.00
C SER A 5 -15.80 -25.33 -19.81
N GLU A 6 -16.95 -25.57 -19.19
CA GLU A 6 -18.15 -26.06 -19.87
C GLU A 6 -18.70 -25.00 -20.84
N LEU A 7 -18.79 -23.75 -20.41
CA LEU A 7 -19.24 -22.64 -21.25
C LEU A 7 -18.30 -22.40 -22.45
N ILE A 8 -16.98 -22.46 -22.24
CA ILE A 8 -16.00 -22.33 -23.33
C ILE A 8 -16.13 -23.47 -24.32
N ALA A 9 -16.24 -24.71 -23.86
CA ALA A 9 -16.42 -25.88 -24.74
C ALA A 9 -17.71 -25.78 -25.56
N GLN A 10 -18.79 -25.25 -24.95
CA GLN A 10 -20.08 -25.11 -25.60
C GLN A 10 -20.13 -23.95 -26.59
N TYR A 11 -19.62 -22.77 -26.21
CA TYR A 11 -19.81 -21.54 -26.96
C TYR A 11 -18.57 -21.07 -27.76
N CYS A 12 -17.39 -21.57 -27.44
CA CYS A 12 -16.13 -21.17 -28.09
C CYS A 12 -15.29 -22.39 -28.54
N PRO A 13 -15.87 -23.42 -29.22
CA PRO A 13 -15.13 -24.63 -29.57
C PRO A 13 -13.96 -24.37 -30.52
N ASN A 14 -14.03 -23.28 -31.29
CA ASN A 14 -13.01 -22.86 -32.28
C ASN A 14 -12.18 -21.65 -31.81
N GLY A 15 -12.22 -21.31 -30.50
CA GLY A 15 -11.57 -20.10 -29.97
C GLY A 15 -12.52 -18.90 -29.89
N VAL A 16 -11.95 -17.74 -29.69
CA VAL A 16 -12.67 -16.46 -29.52
C VAL A 16 -12.14 -15.44 -30.50
N GLU A 17 -13.06 -14.70 -31.12
CA GLU A 17 -12.72 -13.59 -32.01
C GLU A 17 -12.19 -12.38 -31.24
N TYR A 18 -11.10 -11.80 -31.70
CA TYR A 18 -10.61 -10.51 -31.24
C TYR A 18 -11.12 -9.40 -32.14
N ARG A 19 -11.71 -8.37 -31.57
CA ARG A 19 -12.27 -7.22 -32.28
C ARG A 19 -11.71 -5.92 -31.76
N ARG A 20 -11.60 -4.93 -32.63
CA ARG A 20 -11.22 -3.58 -32.23
C ARG A 20 -12.35 -2.95 -31.40
N ILE A 21 -11.99 -2.15 -30.39
CA ILE A 21 -12.98 -1.38 -29.63
C ILE A 21 -13.84 -0.52 -30.55
N GLY A 22 -13.24 0.14 -31.55
CA GLY A 22 -13.95 0.98 -32.53
C GLY A 22 -14.97 0.24 -33.41
N ASP A 23 -14.82 -1.10 -33.56
CA ASP A 23 -15.76 -1.93 -34.32
C ASP A 23 -16.99 -2.35 -33.51
N ILE A 24 -16.88 -2.36 -32.18
CA ILE A 24 -17.93 -2.85 -31.26
C ILE A 24 -18.56 -1.75 -30.42
N ALA A 25 -17.86 -0.65 -30.18
CA ALA A 25 -18.31 0.46 -29.34
C ALA A 25 -17.73 1.78 -29.81
N LYS A 26 -18.31 2.91 -29.37
CA LYS A 26 -17.79 4.25 -29.66
C LYS A 26 -16.92 4.71 -28.49
N VAL A 27 -15.77 5.33 -28.80
CA VAL A 27 -14.96 6.07 -27.85
C VAL A 27 -15.51 7.49 -27.71
N LEU A 28 -16.18 7.76 -26.61
CA LEU A 28 -16.87 9.01 -26.35
C LEU A 28 -15.94 9.97 -25.61
N ARG A 29 -15.75 11.17 -26.15
CA ARG A 29 -15.04 12.25 -25.46
C ARG A 29 -15.99 12.95 -24.49
N GLY A 30 -15.47 13.32 -23.31
CA GLY A 30 -16.21 14.08 -22.31
C GLY A 30 -16.35 15.56 -22.66
N LYS A 31 -17.17 16.29 -21.91
CA LYS A 31 -17.43 17.72 -22.06
C LYS A 31 -16.85 18.47 -20.85
N ARG A 32 -15.96 19.42 -21.12
CA ARG A 32 -15.26 20.20 -20.09
C ARG A 32 -16.24 20.92 -19.16
N LEU A 33 -15.95 20.84 -17.86
CA LEU A 33 -16.49 21.69 -16.81
C LEU A 33 -15.35 22.49 -16.17
N THR A 34 -15.66 23.70 -15.69
CA THR A 34 -14.74 24.51 -14.90
C THR A 34 -14.97 24.25 -13.42
N LYS A 35 -13.95 24.49 -12.57
CA LYS A 35 -14.03 24.18 -11.12
C LYS A 35 -15.12 24.94 -10.40
N ASP A 36 -15.46 26.13 -10.85
CA ASP A 36 -16.53 26.98 -10.31
C ASP A 36 -17.94 26.42 -10.54
N GLN A 37 -18.09 25.44 -11.45
CA GLN A 37 -19.36 24.73 -11.70
C GLN A 37 -19.54 23.51 -10.78
N LEU A 38 -18.51 23.12 -10.02
CA LEU A 38 -18.52 21.95 -9.16
C LEU A 38 -18.96 22.33 -7.74
N SER A 39 -19.69 21.44 -7.07
CA SER A 39 -20.08 21.58 -5.65
C SER A 39 -20.19 20.21 -5.01
N ASP A 40 -19.71 20.07 -3.78
CA ASP A 40 -19.81 18.81 -3.00
C ASP A 40 -21.27 18.45 -2.64
N GLU A 41 -22.21 19.39 -2.82
CA GLU A 41 -23.65 19.16 -2.61
C GLU A 41 -24.33 18.52 -3.83
N ASN A 42 -23.67 18.43 -4.99
CA ASN A 42 -24.20 17.85 -6.20
C ASN A 42 -24.07 16.32 -6.22
N GLU A 43 -24.85 15.65 -7.09
CA GLU A 43 -25.03 14.19 -7.06
C GLU A 43 -23.98 13.44 -7.90
N TYR A 44 -23.64 13.97 -9.09
CA TYR A 44 -22.89 13.21 -10.08
C TYR A 44 -21.39 13.51 -10.01
N PRO A 45 -20.52 12.50 -9.75
CA PRO A 45 -19.09 12.70 -9.73
C PRO A 45 -18.56 13.11 -11.12
N VAL A 46 -17.58 14.01 -11.14
CA VAL A 46 -16.95 14.52 -12.35
C VAL A 46 -15.53 13.98 -12.47
N TYR A 47 -15.21 13.29 -13.56
CA TYR A 47 -13.88 12.73 -13.80
C TYR A 47 -13.13 13.52 -14.87
N HIS A 48 -11.89 13.91 -14.54
CA HIS A 48 -10.98 14.63 -15.42
C HIS A 48 -9.52 14.37 -15.04
N GLY A 49 -8.74 13.72 -15.91
CA GLY A 49 -7.30 13.54 -15.71
C GLY A 49 -6.88 12.60 -14.58
N GLY A 50 -7.82 11.92 -13.94
CA GLY A 50 -7.59 10.92 -12.89
C GLY A 50 -8.85 10.08 -12.63
N LEU A 51 -8.68 9.00 -11.83
CA LEU A 51 -9.78 8.12 -11.42
C LEU A 51 -10.49 8.59 -10.13
N ASP A 52 -9.94 9.57 -9.44
CA ASP A 52 -10.62 10.24 -8.33
C ASP A 52 -11.48 11.38 -8.88
N PRO A 53 -12.72 11.56 -8.37
CA PRO A 53 -13.58 12.65 -8.80
C PRO A 53 -12.93 14.01 -8.53
N LEU A 54 -12.98 14.90 -9.53
CA LEU A 54 -12.55 16.30 -9.38
C LEU A 54 -13.50 17.11 -8.47
N GLY A 55 -14.72 16.65 -8.30
CA GLY A 55 -15.83 17.24 -7.58
C GLY A 55 -17.14 16.67 -8.09
N PHE A 56 -18.27 17.30 -7.79
CA PHE A 56 -19.59 16.81 -8.21
C PHE A 56 -20.35 17.88 -9.01
N TYR A 57 -21.25 17.43 -9.89
CA TYR A 57 -22.06 18.30 -10.75
C TYR A 57 -23.55 17.87 -10.68
N SER A 58 -24.44 18.78 -11.02
CA SER A 58 -25.89 18.55 -10.99
C SER A 58 -26.45 17.69 -12.10
N GLU A 59 -25.67 17.49 -13.18
CA GLU A 59 -26.06 16.71 -14.36
C GLU A 59 -25.07 15.58 -14.64
N LYS A 60 -25.54 14.54 -15.32
CA LYS A 60 -24.75 13.44 -15.85
C LYS A 60 -24.64 13.49 -17.37
N ASN A 61 -23.58 12.99 -17.93
CA ASN A 61 -23.43 12.76 -19.37
C ASN A 61 -23.02 11.31 -19.69
N ARG A 62 -22.89 10.44 -18.66
CA ARG A 62 -22.62 9.01 -18.79
C ARG A 62 -23.53 8.21 -17.88
N ALA A 63 -23.92 7.04 -18.39
CA ALA A 63 -24.66 6.05 -17.61
C ALA A 63 -23.75 5.35 -16.60
N ALA A 64 -24.36 4.70 -15.61
CA ALA A 64 -23.67 3.76 -14.73
C ALA A 64 -23.05 2.59 -15.51
N ASN A 65 -22.10 1.90 -14.89
CA ASN A 65 -21.37 0.78 -15.48
C ASN A 65 -20.61 1.14 -16.78
N THR A 66 -19.92 2.27 -16.77
CA THR A 66 -19.18 2.76 -17.95
C THR A 66 -17.67 2.65 -17.74
N VAL A 67 -16.98 2.12 -18.76
CA VAL A 67 -15.52 2.08 -18.83
C VAL A 67 -14.97 3.47 -19.12
N MET A 68 -13.97 3.89 -18.35
CA MET A 68 -13.27 5.16 -18.49
C MET A 68 -11.81 4.94 -18.86
N ILE A 69 -11.23 5.86 -19.64
CA ILE A 69 -9.80 5.89 -19.92
C ILE A 69 -9.34 7.34 -19.81
N ILE A 70 -8.42 7.58 -18.91
CA ILE A 70 -7.86 8.92 -18.73
C ILE A 70 -7.02 9.27 -19.95
N ASN A 71 -7.31 10.40 -20.59
CA ASN A 71 -6.64 10.78 -21.83
C ASN A 71 -5.71 11.99 -21.72
N VAL A 72 -5.65 12.63 -20.52
CA VAL A 72 -4.78 13.79 -20.30
C VAL A 72 -4.21 13.82 -18.90
N GLY A 73 -2.99 14.36 -18.73
CA GLY A 73 -2.33 14.54 -17.44
C GLY A 73 -1.44 13.37 -17.04
N ALA A 74 -0.95 13.39 -15.79
CA ALA A 74 -0.01 12.40 -15.29
C ALA A 74 -0.56 10.96 -15.30
N SER A 75 -1.89 10.80 -15.20
CA SER A 75 -2.58 9.51 -15.23
C SER A 75 -3.08 9.12 -16.64
N ALA A 76 -2.62 9.78 -17.71
CA ALA A 76 -3.03 9.44 -19.06
C ALA A 76 -2.72 7.97 -19.38
N GLY A 77 -3.69 7.26 -19.95
CA GLY A 77 -3.61 5.83 -20.26
C GLY A 77 -4.19 4.92 -19.17
N THR A 78 -4.49 5.42 -17.99
CA THR A 78 -5.11 4.63 -16.90
C THR A 78 -6.55 4.27 -17.24
N VAL A 79 -6.90 3.01 -17.03
CA VAL A 79 -8.23 2.44 -17.29
C VAL A 79 -9.03 2.37 -15.99
N GLY A 80 -10.25 2.90 -16.00
CA GLY A 80 -11.17 2.91 -14.87
C GLY A 80 -12.55 2.38 -15.21
N PHE A 81 -13.37 2.18 -14.19
CA PHE A 81 -14.75 1.75 -14.29
C PHE A 81 -15.60 2.52 -13.29
N CYS A 82 -16.71 3.11 -13.73
CA CYS A 82 -17.65 3.79 -12.86
C CYS A 82 -18.98 3.04 -12.86
N ASP A 83 -19.37 2.56 -11.68
CA ASP A 83 -20.63 1.82 -11.42
C ASP A 83 -21.84 2.74 -11.22
N LYS A 84 -21.62 4.05 -11.13
CA LYS A 84 -22.63 5.10 -10.98
C LYS A 84 -22.76 5.95 -12.23
N GLU A 85 -23.83 6.68 -12.31
CA GLU A 85 -23.98 7.75 -13.31
C GLU A 85 -23.03 8.90 -12.97
N PHE A 86 -22.43 9.52 -13.99
CA PHE A 86 -21.37 10.52 -13.78
C PHE A 86 -21.24 11.51 -14.94
N TRP A 87 -20.43 12.53 -14.72
CA TRP A 87 -20.01 13.44 -15.75
C TRP A 87 -18.57 13.15 -16.18
N SER A 88 -18.39 12.80 -17.45
CA SER A 88 -17.06 12.71 -18.08
C SER A 88 -16.68 14.08 -18.62
N SER A 89 -15.55 14.64 -18.13
CA SER A 89 -14.94 15.86 -18.67
C SER A 89 -14.01 15.52 -19.86
N ASP A 90 -13.47 16.54 -20.50
CA ASP A 90 -12.63 16.41 -21.72
C ASP A 90 -11.29 15.66 -21.49
N GLY A 91 -10.90 15.46 -20.23
CA GLY A 91 -9.74 14.65 -19.81
C GLY A 91 -10.02 13.16 -19.59
N CYS A 92 -11.22 12.67 -19.97
CA CYS A 92 -11.64 11.30 -19.76
C CYS A 92 -12.44 10.80 -20.98
N PHE A 93 -11.93 9.76 -21.67
CA PHE A 93 -12.70 8.99 -22.65
C PHE A 93 -13.59 7.97 -21.96
N CYS A 94 -14.72 7.64 -22.60
CA CYS A 94 -15.62 6.59 -22.17
C CYS A 94 -15.97 5.66 -23.32
N ILE A 95 -16.14 4.36 -23.02
CA ILE A 95 -16.59 3.38 -24.02
C ILE A 95 -18.12 3.33 -23.96
N SER A 96 -18.79 3.50 -25.09
CA SER A 96 -20.25 3.37 -25.17
C SER A 96 -20.69 1.94 -24.89
N HIS A 97 -21.87 1.78 -24.26
CA HIS A 97 -22.50 0.47 -24.15
C HIS A 97 -22.86 -0.09 -25.53
N ASN A 98 -22.91 -1.41 -25.65
CA ASN A 98 -23.28 -2.15 -26.84
C ASN A 98 -23.90 -3.50 -26.44
N ASP A 99 -24.47 -4.22 -27.41
CA ASP A 99 -25.19 -5.47 -27.15
C ASP A 99 -24.33 -6.74 -27.20
N VAL A 100 -23.04 -6.61 -27.54
CA VAL A 100 -22.14 -7.75 -27.73
C VAL A 100 -21.13 -7.92 -26.60
N THR A 101 -20.97 -6.89 -25.75
CA THR A 101 -20.02 -6.94 -24.63
C THR A 101 -20.65 -6.44 -23.32
N ILE A 102 -20.25 -7.09 -22.22
CA ILE A 102 -20.53 -6.61 -20.87
C ILE A 102 -19.50 -5.50 -20.54
N PRO A 103 -19.93 -4.29 -20.12
CA PRO A 103 -18.99 -3.18 -19.87
C PRO A 103 -17.86 -3.54 -18.89
N LYS A 104 -18.16 -4.30 -17.84
CA LYS A 104 -17.18 -4.73 -16.86
C LYS A 104 -16.17 -5.72 -17.45
N PHE A 105 -16.59 -6.57 -18.38
CA PHE A 105 -15.67 -7.44 -19.14
C PHE A 105 -14.71 -6.60 -20.01
N VAL A 106 -15.22 -5.58 -20.70
CA VAL A 106 -14.39 -4.65 -21.49
C VAL A 106 -13.39 -3.92 -20.58
N TYR A 107 -13.84 -3.45 -19.41
CA TYR A 107 -12.96 -2.87 -18.40
C TYR A 107 -11.80 -3.82 -18.04
N MET A 108 -12.09 -5.07 -17.72
CA MET A 108 -11.06 -6.06 -17.37
C MET A 108 -10.10 -6.32 -18.53
N ALA A 109 -10.62 -6.44 -19.76
CA ALA A 109 -9.83 -6.64 -20.97
C ALA A 109 -8.90 -5.45 -21.29
N LEU A 110 -9.36 -4.22 -21.10
CA LEU A 110 -8.52 -3.03 -21.28
C LEU A 110 -7.53 -2.84 -20.14
N SER A 111 -7.93 -3.13 -18.88
CA SER A 111 -7.04 -3.08 -17.72
C SER A 111 -5.88 -4.06 -17.83
N SER A 112 -6.08 -5.24 -18.43
CA SER A 112 -4.96 -6.18 -18.67
C SER A 112 -3.94 -5.62 -19.66
N GLN A 113 -4.33 -4.69 -20.51
CA GLN A 113 -3.51 -4.03 -21.52
C GLN A 113 -3.07 -2.61 -21.11
N GLU A 114 -3.33 -2.18 -19.87
CA GLU A 114 -3.09 -0.79 -19.43
C GLU A 114 -1.63 -0.36 -19.63
N ARG A 115 -0.65 -1.24 -19.38
CA ARG A 115 0.77 -0.94 -19.65
C ARG A 115 1.03 -0.60 -21.12
N TYR A 116 0.36 -1.28 -22.05
CA TYR A 116 0.45 -0.97 -23.47
C TYR A 116 -0.21 0.39 -23.78
N ILE A 117 -1.39 0.67 -23.24
CA ILE A 117 -2.08 1.96 -23.41
C ILE A 117 -1.19 3.11 -22.93
N VAL A 118 -0.63 2.98 -21.72
CA VAL A 118 0.29 3.98 -21.12
C VAL A 118 1.52 4.18 -22.00
N SER A 119 2.07 3.13 -22.62
CA SER A 119 3.23 3.25 -23.54
C SER A 119 2.93 4.06 -24.81
N LYS A 120 1.65 4.27 -25.14
CA LYS A 120 1.21 5.06 -26.32
C LYS A 120 0.89 6.51 -25.98
N VAL A 121 1.00 6.91 -24.71
CA VAL A 121 0.83 8.30 -24.29
C VAL A 121 1.94 9.18 -24.86
N ARG A 122 1.57 10.30 -25.45
CA ARG A 122 2.54 11.29 -25.93
C ARG A 122 2.96 12.18 -24.77
N HIS A 123 4.27 12.29 -24.54
CA HIS A 123 4.86 13.07 -23.45
C HIS A 123 5.41 14.45 -23.88
N ALA A 124 5.15 14.88 -25.12
CA ALA A 124 5.55 16.20 -25.59
C ALA A 124 4.58 17.26 -25.03
N GLY A 125 4.92 17.90 -23.93
CA GLY A 125 4.06 18.81 -23.18
C GLY A 125 3.20 18.07 -22.14
N ILE A 126 1.91 18.41 -22.07
CA ILE A 126 0.98 17.67 -21.18
C ILE A 126 0.78 16.26 -21.74
N PRO A 127 1.01 15.20 -20.94
CA PRO A 127 0.79 13.83 -21.38
C PRO A 127 -0.62 13.65 -21.94
N THR A 128 -0.73 13.06 -23.13
CA THR A 128 -2.01 12.95 -23.84
C THR A 128 -2.11 11.62 -24.59
N LEU A 129 -3.25 10.94 -24.46
CA LEU A 129 -3.63 9.75 -25.22
C LEU A 129 -4.59 10.12 -26.34
N ASP A 130 -4.36 9.59 -27.55
CA ASP A 130 -5.26 9.77 -28.69
C ASP A 130 -6.40 8.73 -28.63
N ALA A 131 -7.63 9.15 -28.96
CA ALA A 131 -8.80 8.28 -29.02
C ALA A 131 -8.60 7.12 -30.01
N LYS A 132 -7.90 7.35 -31.12
CA LYS A 132 -7.60 6.35 -32.13
C LYS A 132 -6.83 5.16 -31.58
N ILE A 133 -5.93 5.38 -30.61
CA ILE A 133 -5.21 4.29 -29.93
C ILE A 133 -6.19 3.37 -29.20
N VAL A 134 -7.18 3.95 -28.51
CA VAL A 134 -8.22 3.19 -27.82
C VAL A 134 -9.14 2.48 -28.80
N GLU A 135 -9.53 3.12 -29.90
CA GLU A 135 -10.38 2.53 -30.95
C GLU A 135 -9.71 1.31 -31.61
N GLU A 136 -8.38 1.36 -31.78
CA GLU A 136 -7.58 0.28 -32.38
C GLU A 136 -7.24 -0.87 -31.43
N MET A 137 -7.54 -0.73 -30.11
CA MET A 137 -7.30 -1.79 -29.12
C MET A 137 -8.11 -3.04 -29.45
N LEU A 138 -7.41 -4.18 -29.50
CA LEU A 138 -8.03 -5.50 -29.68
C LEU A 138 -8.46 -6.07 -28.33
N VAL A 139 -9.71 -6.48 -28.23
CA VAL A 139 -10.26 -7.18 -27.07
C VAL A 139 -10.94 -8.47 -27.52
N PRO A 140 -10.85 -9.55 -26.72
CA PRO A 140 -11.60 -10.76 -27.00
C PRO A 140 -13.10 -10.51 -26.86
N VAL A 141 -13.92 -11.09 -27.74
CA VAL A 141 -15.38 -10.95 -27.68
C VAL A 141 -16.03 -12.35 -27.65
N PRO A 142 -15.87 -13.10 -26.55
CA PRO A 142 -16.60 -14.34 -26.37
C PRO A 142 -18.10 -14.07 -26.21
N PRO A 143 -18.98 -15.05 -26.42
CA PRO A 143 -20.41 -14.94 -26.15
C PRO A 143 -20.71 -14.50 -24.71
N LEU A 144 -21.80 -13.72 -24.52
CA LEU A 144 -22.17 -13.10 -23.26
C LEU A 144 -22.17 -14.05 -22.04
N PRO A 145 -22.59 -15.32 -22.13
CA PRO A 145 -22.51 -16.25 -20.98
C PRO A 145 -21.07 -16.49 -20.50
N VAL A 146 -20.10 -16.51 -21.42
CA VAL A 146 -18.67 -16.68 -21.09
C VAL A 146 -18.14 -15.38 -20.46
N GLN A 147 -18.46 -14.23 -21.03
CA GLN A 147 -18.10 -12.91 -20.44
C GLN A 147 -18.64 -12.79 -19.01
N SER A 148 -19.92 -13.14 -18.81
CA SER A 148 -20.56 -13.06 -17.50
C SER A 148 -19.87 -13.95 -16.46
N GLU A 149 -19.47 -15.15 -16.83
CA GLU A 149 -18.78 -16.06 -15.90
C GLU A 149 -17.36 -15.61 -15.59
N ILE A 150 -16.63 -15.03 -16.56
CA ILE A 150 -15.30 -14.42 -16.34
C ILE A 150 -15.43 -13.23 -15.38
N VAL A 151 -16.38 -12.33 -15.62
CA VAL A 151 -16.64 -11.19 -14.74
C VAL A 151 -16.96 -11.68 -13.31
N ARG A 152 -17.85 -12.68 -13.16
CA ARG A 152 -18.19 -13.24 -11.86
C ARG A 152 -16.97 -13.79 -11.11
N ILE A 153 -16.08 -14.50 -11.81
CA ILE A 153 -14.86 -15.06 -11.20
C ILE A 153 -13.93 -13.94 -10.74
N LEU A 154 -13.68 -12.96 -11.58
CA LEU A 154 -12.77 -11.85 -11.26
C LEU A 154 -13.34 -10.91 -10.19
N ASP A 155 -14.67 -10.70 -10.18
CA ASP A 155 -15.34 -9.92 -9.14
C ASP A 155 -15.18 -10.54 -7.75
N ASN A 156 -15.28 -11.86 -7.63
CA ASN A 156 -15.05 -12.56 -6.37
C ASN A 156 -13.64 -12.28 -5.79
N PHE A 157 -12.61 -12.18 -6.64
CA PHE A 157 -11.27 -11.81 -6.18
C PHE A 157 -11.19 -10.35 -5.71
N THR A 158 -11.87 -9.45 -6.41
CA THR A 158 -11.92 -8.03 -6.05
C THR A 158 -12.65 -7.83 -4.73
N GLU A 159 -13.80 -8.50 -4.55
CA GLU A 159 -14.60 -8.46 -3.32
C GLU A 159 -13.80 -9.00 -2.12
N LEU A 160 -13.16 -10.18 -2.27
CA LEU A 160 -12.33 -10.75 -1.22
C LEU A 160 -11.16 -9.83 -0.84
N THR A 161 -10.53 -9.17 -1.83
CA THR A 161 -9.46 -8.22 -1.56
C THR A 161 -9.96 -6.98 -0.81
N ALA A 162 -11.16 -6.51 -1.14
CA ALA A 162 -11.82 -5.39 -0.43
C ALA A 162 -12.17 -5.77 1.01
N GLU A 163 -12.70 -6.97 1.25
CA GLU A 163 -13.01 -7.49 2.58
C GLU A 163 -11.74 -7.59 3.45
N LEU A 164 -10.65 -8.14 2.92
CA LEU A 164 -9.36 -8.23 3.63
C LEU A 164 -8.79 -6.84 3.96
N THR A 165 -8.96 -5.87 3.06
CA THR A 165 -8.53 -4.49 3.28
C THR A 165 -9.36 -3.80 4.38
N ALA A 166 -10.66 -4.04 4.39
CA ALA A 166 -11.56 -3.55 5.44
C ALA A 166 -11.21 -4.22 6.80
N GLU A 167 -10.95 -5.52 6.81
CA GLU A 167 -10.50 -6.22 8.01
C GLU A 167 -9.17 -5.66 8.53
N LEU A 168 -8.18 -5.44 7.66
CA LEU A 168 -6.91 -4.82 8.06
C LEU A 168 -7.12 -3.46 8.73
N THR A 169 -8.00 -2.64 8.16
CA THR A 169 -8.33 -1.32 8.72
C THR A 169 -8.98 -1.45 10.11
N ALA A 170 -9.95 -2.37 10.26
CA ALA A 170 -10.59 -2.65 11.53
C ALA A 170 -9.61 -3.21 12.57
N ARG A 171 -8.70 -4.10 12.16
CA ARG A 171 -7.66 -4.65 13.04
C ARG A 171 -6.66 -3.59 13.50
N LYS A 172 -6.24 -2.68 12.62
CA LYS A 172 -5.38 -1.54 13.00
C LYS A 172 -6.05 -0.64 14.03
N ALA A 173 -7.32 -0.31 13.85
CA ALA A 173 -8.09 0.47 14.82
C ALA A 173 -8.25 -0.26 16.16
N GLN A 174 -8.54 -1.57 16.12
CA GLN A 174 -8.63 -2.43 17.30
C GLN A 174 -7.28 -2.50 18.03
N TYR A 175 -6.19 -2.66 17.30
CA TYR A 175 -4.84 -2.68 17.87
C TYR A 175 -4.51 -1.38 18.61
N ALA A 176 -4.69 -0.22 17.97
CA ALA A 176 -4.44 1.08 18.61
C ALA A 176 -5.24 1.25 19.90
N TYR A 177 -6.54 0.90 19.89
CA TYR A 177 -7.39 0.96 21.08
C TYR A 177 -6.90 0.07 22.22
N TYR A 178 -6.58 -1.20 21.92
CA TYR A 178 -6.13 -2.14 22.96
C TYR A 178 -4.71 -1.84 23.41
N GLN A 179 -3.83 -1.38 22.55
CA GLN A 179 -2.46 -0.97 22.90
C GLN A 179 -2.50 0.11 24.00
N ASP A 180 -3.22 1.20 23.75
CA ASP A 180 -3.34 2.27 24.75
C ASP A 180 -3.96 1.77 26.06
N LYS A 181 -5.01 0.96 25.97
CA LYS A 181 -5.71 0.44 27.16
C LYS A 181 -4.85 -0.51 27.99
N LEU A 182 -4.10 -1.40 27.34
CA LEU A 182 -3.22 -2.37 28.01
C LEU A 182 -2.02 -1.69 28.65
N LEU A 183 -1.42 -0.70 27.96
CA LEU A 183 -0.25 0.02 28.43
C LEU A 183 -0.57 1.04 29.55
N THR A 184 -1.82 1.52 29.65
CA THR A 184 -2.22 2.53 30.65
C THR A 184 -2.91 1.97 31.89
N ARG A 185 -3.56 0.79 31.79
CA ARG A 185 -4.39 0.22 32.87
C ARG A 185 -3.73 -0.89 33.68
N SER A 186 -2.54 -1.32 33.34
CA SER A 186 -1.81 -2.32 34.13
C SER A 186 -1.45 -1.76 35.51
N ALA A 187 -1.56 -2.56 36.55
CA ALA A 187 -1.03 -2.22 37.86
C ALA A 187 0.47 -1.95 37.75
N SER A 188 0.86 -0.70 37.87
CA SER A 188 2.19 -0.24 37.46
C SER A 188 2.61 0.98 38.27
N THR A 189 3.91 1.15 38.40
CA THR A 189 4.52 2.39 38.88
C THR A 189 4.77 3.34 37.72
N ILE A 190 4.77 4.63 38.00
CA ILE A 190 5.09 5.66 36.99
C ILE A 190 6.56 6.04 37.13
N HIS A 191 7.29 5.87 36.05
CA HIS A 191 8.71 6.24 35.95
C HIS A 191 8.94 7.18 34.80
N THR A 192 10.02 7.95 34.84
CA THR A 192 10.52 8.70 33.69
C THR A 192 11.29 7.78 32.75
N LEU A 193 11.36 8.13 31.47
CA LEU A 193 12.19 7.38 30.51
C LEU A 193 13.66 7.32 30.95
N GLY A 194 14.17 8.42 31.55
CA GLY A 194 15.54 8.47 32.06
C GLY A 194 15.81 7.46 33.15
N GLU A 195 14.83 7.18 34.04
CA GLU A 195 14.93 6.13 35.07
C GLU A 195 14.87 4.72 34.49
N CYS A 196 14.15 4.55 33.35
CA CYS A 196 13.98 3.27 32.68
C CYS A 196 15.12 2.88 31.74
N CYS A 197 16.06 3.80 31.49
CA CYS A 197 17.15 3.60 30.53
C CYS A 197 18.52 3.76 31.20
N VAL A 198 19.45 2.90 30.84
CA VAL A 198 20.88 3.05 31.19
C VAL A 198 21.46 4.31 30.56
N SER A 199 21.02 4.63 29.33
CA SER A 199 21.42 5.87 28.65
C SER A 199 20.36 6.29 27.63
N ILE A 200 20.20 7.61 27.46
CA ILE A 200 19.49 8.25 26.35
C ILE A 200 20.45 9.22 25.72
N ALA A 201 20.76 9.03 24.44
CA ALA A 201 21.69 9.85 23.68
C ALA A 201 21.09 10.18 22.30
N ASP A 202 21.73 11.01 21.52
CA ASP A 202 21.43 11.24 20.11
C ASP A 202 22.65 10.92 19.26
N GLY A 203 22.49 10.91 17.94
CA GLY A 203 23.59 10.77 17.01
C GLY A 203 24.52 12.01 16.98
N ASP A 204 25.52 11.99 16.12
CA ASP A 204 26.47 13.07 16.03
C ASP A 204 25.84 14.38 15.55
N HIS A 205 26.30 15.50 16.10
CA HIS A 205 25.86 16.84 15.73
C HIS A 205 26.58 17.37 14.47
N GLN A 206 27.76 16.82 14.17
CA GLN A 206 28.51 17.16 12.96
C GLN A 206 28.12 16.24 11.81
N PRO A 207 28.08 16.73 10.57
CA PRO A 207 27.91 15.87 9.41
C PRO A 207 29.05 14.86 9.36
N PRO A 208 28.76 13.54 9.27
CA PRO A 208 29.81 12.55 9.20
C PRO A 208 30.57 12.64 7.86
N PRO A 209 31.83 12.26 7.81
CA PRO A 209 32.60 12.19 6.56
C PRO A 209 31.94 11.16 5.63
N LYS A 210 31.85 11.49 4.34
CA LYS A 210 31.31 10.58 3.31
C LYS A 210 32.34 9.58 2.86
N ALA A 211 31.92 8.37 2.57
CA ALA A 211 32.71 7.32 1.93
C ALA A 211 31.88 6.60 0.86
N ASP A 212 32.52 5.98 -0.11
CA ASP A 212 31.83 5.19 -1.15
C ASP A 212 31.43 3.81 -0.62
N SER A 213 32.05 3.35 0.46
CA SER A 213 31.76 2.10 1.16
C SER A 213 32.16 2.19 2.62
N GLY A 214 31.67 1.29 3.48
CA GLY A 214 32.00 1.26 4.89
C GLY A 214 30.78 1.03 5.78
N VAL A 215 30.67 1.79 6.87
CA VAL A 215 29.55 1.69 7.81
C VAL A 215 28.35 2.47 7.29
N PRO A 216 27.13 1.88 7.20
CA PRO A 216 25.94 2.58 6.74
C PRO A 216 25.62 3.80 7.61
N PHE A 217 25.23 4.90 6.94
CA PHE A 217 24.71 6.10 7.57
C PHE A 217 23.21 6.17 7.31
N ILE A 218 22.42 6.01 8.37
CA ILE A 218 20.96 6.02 8.30
C ILE A 218 20.40 7.39 8.68
N THR A 219 19.21 7.65 8.14
CA THR A 219 18.39 8.84 8.42
C THR A 219 16.98 8.39 8.76
N ILE A 220 16.10 9.33 9.12
CA ILE A 220 14.68 9.00 9.40
C ILE A 220 13.98 8.35 8.19
N SER A 221 14.39 8.69 6.96
CA SER A 221 13.83 8.06 5.75
C SER A 221 14.13 6.55 5.62
N ASN A 222 15.10 6.03 6.35
CA ASN A 222 15.39 4.61 6.42
C ASN A 222 14.55 3.85 7.48
N PHE A 223 13.75 4.58 8.29
CA PHE A 223 12.85 3.96 9.24
C PHE A 223 11.62 3.42 8.53
N THR A 224 11.32 2.16 8.77
CA THR A 224 10.13 1.46 8.26
C THR A 224 9.32 0.89 9.42
N GLU A 225 8.10 0.44 9.16
CA GLU A 225 7.27 -0.25 10.16
C GLU A 225 7.94 -1.53 10.68
N ASN A 226 8.86 -2.12 9.89
CA ASN A 226 9.55 -3.38 10.18
C ASN A 226 11.00 -3.22 10.65
N GLY A 227 11.47 -1.98 10.88
CA GLY A 227 12.84 -1.73 11.32
C GLY A 227 13.57 -0.72 10.47
N ILE A 228 14.82 -0.99 10.12
CA ILE A 228 15.67 -0.10 9.33
C ILE A 228 15.89 -0.69 7.94
N ASP A 229 15.57 0.09 6.90
CA ASP A 229 15.94 -0.24 5.51
C ASP A 229 17.35 0.24 5.21
N PHE A 230 18.23 -0.69 4.89
CA PHE A 230 19.62 -0.43 4.55
C PHE A 230 19.90 -0.46 3.04
N THR A 231 18.89 -0.60 2.18
CA THR A 231 19.07 -0.78 0.72
C THR A 231 19.60 0.47 0.03
N ASP A 232 19.18 1.65 0.48
CA ASP A 232 19.66 2.94 -0.05
C ASP A 232 20.24 3.80 1.08
N THR A 233 21.47 3.47 1.49
CA THR A 233 22.19 4.21 2.53
C THR A 233 23.48 4.81 1.99
N LYS A 234 23.86 5.96 2.56
CA LYS A 234 25.22 6.50 2.42
C LYS A 234 26.15 5.76 3.36
N PHE A 235 27.45 5.92 3.16
CA PHE A 235 28.44 5.26 4.00
C PHE A 235 29.37 6.28 4.65
N VAL A 236 29.94 5.86 5.80
CA VAL A 236 31.02 6.57 6.50
C VAL A 236 32.20 5.62 6.66
N PRO A 237 33.46 6.16 6.79
CA PRO A 237 34.63 5.34 7.06
C PRO A 237 34.50 4.56 8.37
N GLN A 238 35.03 3.35 8.42
CA GLN A 238 35.08 2.51 9.63
C GLN A 238 35.70 3.24 10.83
N GLU A 239 36.81 3.96 10.59
CA GLU A 239 37.50 4.73 11.62
C GLU A 239 36.65 5.80 12.29
N TYR A 240 35.67 6.35 11.58
CA TYR A 240 34.69 7.30 12.15
C TYR A 240 33.80 6.58 13.14
N TYR A 241 33.26 5.41 12.75
CA TYR A 241 32.43 4.59 13.64
C TYR A 241 33.23 4.17 14.91
N ASP A 242 34.51 3.77 14.74
CA ASP A 242 35.31 3.31 15.85
C ASP A 242 35.70 4.43 16.86
N LYS A 243 35.55 5.69 16.45
CA LYS A 243 35.77 6.87 17.30
C LYS A 243 34.48 7.34 18.02
N LEU A 244 33.30 6.85 17.60
CA LEU A 244 32.05 7.26 18.25
C LEU A 244 32.00 6.81 19.72
N ASP A 245 31.40 7.63 20.57
CA ASP A 245 31.06 7.25 21.94
C ASP A 245 30.18 5.99 21.94
N LYS A 246 30.45 5.09 22.87
CA LYS A 246 29.70 3.83 23.03
C LYS A 246 28.17 4.06 23.22
N LYS A 247 27.77 5.21 23.78
CA LYS A 247 26.34 5.60 23.91
C LYS A 247 25.68 5.91 22.59
N ARG A 248 26.44 6.22 21.54
CA ARG A 248 25.98 6.57 20.18
C ARG A 248 26.10 5.41 19.20
N ARG A 249 26.64 4.27 19.63
CA ARG A 249 26.67 3.04 18.84
C ARG A 249 25.48 2.20 19.23
N ALA A 250 24.57 2.01 18.26
CA ALA A 250 23.42 1.13 18.48
C ALA A 250 23.88 -0.32 18.67
N GLN A 251 23.21 -1.02 19.55
CA GLN A 251 23.39 -2.45 19.80
C GLN A 251 22.02 -3.11 19.91
N LYS A 252 21.99 -4.41 19.88
CA LYS A 252 20.78 -5.19 20.08
C LYS A 252 20.03 -4.71 21.33
N ASP A 253 18.70 -4.67 21.23
CA ASP A 253 17.76 -4.26 22.26
C ASP A 253 17.73 -2.75 22.57
N ASP A 254 18.52 -1.92 21.87
CA ASP A 254 18.31 -0.48 21.89
C ASP A 254 17.02 -0.09 21.13
N ILE A 255 16.41 1.03 21.54
CA ILE A 255 15.30 1.65 20.81
C ILE A 255 15.78 2.94 20.17
N LEU A 256 15.68 3.06 18.86
CA LEU A 256 15.83 4.34 18.17
C LEU A 256 14.49 5.08 18.16
N TYR A 257 14.55 6.40 18.22
CA TYR A 257 13.36 7.24 18.17
C TYR A 257 13.63 8.51 17.37
N SER A 258 12.81 8.78 16.36
CA SER A 258 12.95 10.03 15.60
C SER A 258 12.51 11.20 16.47
N VAL A 259 13.35 12.26 16.57
CA VAL A 259 13.12 13.40 17.45
C VAL A 259 13.05 14.75 16.74
N VAL A 260 13.29 14.80 15.42
CA VAL A 260 13.30 16.04 14.61
C VAL A 260 12.54 15.85 13.32
N GLY A 261 11.70 16.78 12.94
CA GLY A 261 10.90 16.75 11.71
C GLY A 261 9.77 15.73 11.80
N SER A 262 9.86 14.63 11.09
CA SER A 262 8.94 13.48 11.23
C SER A 262 9.29 12.70 12.49
N PHE A 263 9.01 13.31 13.66
CA PHE A 263 9.30 12.69 14.96
C PHE A 263 8.23 11.66 15.35
N GLY A 264 8.56 10.86 16.37
CA GLY A 264 7.59 9.94 16.97
C GLY A 264 7.65 8.52 16.41
N ILE A 265 8.64 8.18 15.62
CA ILE A 265 8.80 6.84 15.03
C ILE A 265 9.81 6.03 15.86
N PRO A 266 9.39 5.01 16.64
CA PRO A 266 10.29 4.11 17.34
C PRO A 266 10.74 2.96 16.42
N VAL A 267 12.00 2.54 16.58
CA VAL A 267 12.55 1.34 15.93
C VAL A 267 13.29 0.51 16.97
N HIS A 268 12.93 -0.76 17.14
CA HIS A 268 13.62 -1.71 18.00
C HIS A 268 14.77 -2.38 17.24
N ILE A 269 15.97 -2.32 17.78
CA ILE A 269 17.16 -2.97 17.20
C ILE A 269 17.18 -4.43 17.64
N THR A 270 16.98 -5.33 16.68
CA THR A 270 16.87 -6.78 16.95
C THR A 270 18.18 -7.54 16.75
N GLU A 271 19.17 -6.91 16.10
CA GLU A 271 20.47 -7.51 15.79
C GLU A 271 21.61 -6.51 15.95
N ASP A 272 22.80 -7.00 16.25
CA ASP A 272 24.01 -6.20 16.32
C ASP A 272 24.57 -5.95 14.90
N LYS A 273 24.21 -4.82 14.32
CA LYS A 273 24.72 -4.35 13.01
C LYS A 273 25.30 -2.95 13.19
N PRO A 274 26.56 -2.69 12.75
CA PRO A 274 27.13 -1.36 12.84
C PRO A 274 26.45 -0.41 11.85
N PHE A 275 26.02 0.75 12.33
CA PHE A 275 25.55 1.87 11.54
C PHE A 275 25.74 3.18 12.31
N VAL A 276 25.63 4.29 11.61
CA VAL A 276 25.77 5.64 12.15
C VAL A 276 24.49 6.42 11.87
N PHE A 277 24.15 7.37 12.73
CA PHE A 277 23.01 8.27 12.57
C PHE A 277 23.28 9.64 13.19
N GLN A 278 22.51 10.64 12.81
CA GLN A 278 22.65 12.01 13.31
C GLN A 278 21.67 12.34 14.43
N ARG A 279 21.84 13.55 15.02
CA ARG A 279 21.02 14.13 16.11
C ARG A 279 19.49 14.11 15.87
N HIS A 280 19.02 13.81 14.67
CA HIS A 280 17.59 13.67 14.37
C HIS A 280 16.98 12.38 14.94
N ILE A 281 17.82 11.47 15.40
CA ILE A 281 17.47 10.18 15.98
C ILE A 281 18.06 10.10 17.39
N ALA A 282 17.21 9.86 18.39
CA ALA A 282 17.63 9.49 19.73
C ALA A 282 17.79 7.97 19.82
N ILE A 283 18.74 7.54 20.65
CA ILE A 283 18.97 6.14 21.04
C ILE A 283 18.70 5.99 22.53
N LEU A 284 17.80 5.08 22.86
CA LEU A 284 17.43 4.72 24.22
C LEU A 284 17.93 3.31 24.49
N ARG A 285 18.75 3.14 25.53
CA ARG A 285 19.24 1.84 26.00
C ARG A 285 18.47 1.45 27.25
N PRO A 286 17.51 0.53 27.17
CA PRO A 286 16.70 0.15 28.31
C PRO A 286 17.55 -0.45 29.45
N ASN A 287 17.18 -0.18 30.70
CA ASN A 287 17.67 -0.94 31.86
C ASN A 287 16.87 -2.25 31.94
N THR A 288 17.45 -3.34 31.49
CA THR A 288 16.78 -4.64 31.37
C THR A 288 16.40 -5.27 32.74
N GLU A 289 16.92 -4.73 33.86
CA GLU A 289 16.48 -5.14 35.19
C GLU A 289 15.04 -4.69 35.51
N MET A 290 14.53 -3.65 34.82
CA MET A 290 13.19 -3.13 35.09
C MET A 290 12.36 -2.91 33.82
N MET A 291 12.97 -2.91 32.64
CA MET A 291 12.34 -2.54 31.37
C MET A 291 12.66 -3.54 30.27
N ALA A 292 11.70 -4.32 29.84
CA ALA A 292 11.84 -5.15 28.65
C ALA A 292 11.94 -4.25 27.39
N PRO A 293 12.98 -4.39 26.54
CA PRO A 293 13.17 -3.53 25.36
C PRO A 293 11.95 -3.49 24.44
N ARG A 294 11.36 -4.63 24.17
CA ARG A 294 10.17 -4.74 23.32
C ARG A 294 8.92 -4.09 23.92
N TYR A 295 8.80 -4.10 25.27
CA TYR A 295 7.74 -3.36 25.95
C TYR A 295 7.92 -1.84 25.78
N LEU A 296 9.15 -1.33 25.96
CA LEU A 296 9.46 0.08 25.72
C LEU A 296 9.14 0.49 24.28
N TYR A 297 9.47 -0.35 23.29
CA TYR A 297 9.11 -0.14 21.90
C TYR A 297 7.59 0.05 21.74
N HIS A 298 6.77 -0.85 22.30
CA HIS A 298 5.31 -0.73 22.20
C HIS A 298 4.77 0.50 22.95
N VAL A 299 5.35 0.86 24.08
CA VAL A 299 4.99 2.12 24.78
C VAL A 299 5.27 3.31 23.88
N MET A 300 6.45 3.40 23.27
CA MET A 300 6.84 4.52 22.40
C MET A 300 6.09 4.55 21.08
N LYS A 301 5.56 3.42 20.61
CA LYS A 301 4.72 3.28 19.41
C LYS A 301 3.25 3.67 19.68
N SER A 302 2.82 3.78 20.94
CA SER A 302 1.42 4.04 21.29
C SER A 302 1.01 5.49 21.00
N ASP A 303 -0.27 5.69 20.66
CA ASP A 303 -0.85 7.02 20.48
C ASP A 303 -0.76 7.88 21.73
N ALA A 304 -0.91 7.27 22.91
CA ALA A 304 -0.78 7.95 24.21
C ALA A 304 0.63 8.53 24.40
N PHE A 305 1.67 7.80 24.00
CA PHE A 305 3.04 8.30 24.06
C PHE A 305 3.30 9.35 23.00
N TYR A 306 2.82 9.14 21.76
CA TYR A 306 2.95 10.12 20.68
C TYR A 306 2.33 11.47 21.07
N LYS A 307 1.15 11.49 21.68
CA LYS A 307 0.51 12.73 22.18
C LYS A 307 1.37 13.47 23.23
N LYS A 308 2.06 12.71 24.12
CA LYS A 308 3.01 13.34 25.07
C LYS A 308 4.24 13.91 24.37
N ALA A 309 4.76 13.19 23.38
CA ALA A 309 5.89 13.60 22.55
C ALA A 309 5.52 14.85 21.73
N ASP A 310 4.34 14.87 21.14
CA ASP A 310 3.81 16.00 20.38
C ASP A 310 3.63 17.25 21.25
N ALA A 311 3.07 17.10 22.44
CA ALA A 311 2.92 18.20 23.39
C ALA A 311 4.27 18.77 23.90
N ALA A 312 5.33 17.94 23.95
CA ALA A 312 6.67 18.34 24.36
C ALA A 312 7.55 18.88 23.22
N ALA A 313 7.12 18.69 21.97
CA ALA A 313 7.86 19.15 20.79
C ALA A 313 7.77 20.68 20.63
N ILE A 314 8.91 21.30 20.32
CA ILE A 314 9.05 22.74 20.10
C ILE A 314 9.47 23.03 18.67
N GLY A 315 9.19 24.26 18.18
CA GLY A 315 9.52 24.72 16.82
C GLY A 315 8.29 24.79 15.91
N ALA A 316 8.20 25.84 15.10
CA ALA A 316 7.08 26.07 14.19
C ALA A 316 7.26 25.37 12.82
N ALA A 317 8.41 25.50 12.20
CA ALA A 317 8.71 24.94 10.87
C ALA A 317 9.27 23.52 10.95
N GLN A 318 10.09 23.25 11.95
CA GLN A 318 10.68 21.92 12.20
C GLN A 318 10.51 21.59 13.68
N ARG A 319 9.54 20.76 14.01
CA ARG A 319 9.26 20.36 15.38
C ARG A 319 10.35 19.42 15.90
N THR A 320 10.78 19.64 17.13
CA THR A 320 11.89 18.92 17.74
C THR A 320 11.57 18.56 19.18
N ILE A 321 11.87 17.33 19.59
CA ILE A 321 11.83 16.88 20.97
C ILE A 321 13.26 16.87 21.51
N SER A 322 13.53 17.68 22.55
CA SER A 322 14.87 17.64 23.17
C SER A 322 15.09 16.35 23.97
N LEU A 323 16.34 15.89 24.06
CA LEU A 323 16.70 14.74 24.91
C LEU A 323 16.28 14.95 26.36
N SER A 324 16.36 16.18 26.87
CA SER A 324 15.91 16.52 28.23
C SER A 324 14.39 16.35 28.38
N ALA A 325 13.60 16.73 27.36
CA ALA A 325 12.15 16.49 27.37
C ALA A 325 11.85 15.00 27.30
N LEU A 326 12.52 14.27 26.42
CA LEU A 326 12.37 12.81 26.28
C LEU A 326 12.70 12.09 27.59
N ASN A 327 13.81 12.42 28.26
CA ASN A 327 14.21 11.86 29.56
C ASN A 327 13.12 12.04 30.65
N ARG A 328 12.41 13.17 30.65
CA ARG A 328 11.38 13.48 31.67
C ARG A 328 10.00 12.91 31.37
N MET A 329 9.80 12.31 30.17
CA MET A 329 8.51 11.72 29.83
C MET A 329 8.18 10.57 30.76
N LYS A 330 6.99 10.63 31.36
CA LYS A 330 6.49 9.61 32.29
C LYS A 330 5.79 8.50 31.54
N ILE A 331 6.16 7.28 31.88
CA ILE A 331 5.55 6.04 31.35
C ILE A 331 5.13 5.11 32.48
N SER A 332 4.22 4.22 32.18
CA SER A 332 3.74 3.16 33.07
C SER A 332 4.70 1.97 33.00
N VAL A 333 5.19 1.48 34.12
CA VAL A 333 6.16 0.38 34.20
C VAL A 333 5.60 -0.68 35.12
N PRO A 334 4.95 -1.72 34.60
CA PRO A 334 4.55 -2.90 35.40
C PRO A 334 5.74 -3.83 35.66
N SER A 335 5.54 -4.89 36.42
CA SER A 335 6.58 -5.91 36.61
C SER A 335 7.03 -6.54 35.30
N LEU A 336 8.26 -7.02 35.20
CA LEU A 336 8.80 -7.64 33.97
C LEU A 336 7.91 -8.78 33.46
N GLU A 337 7.36 -9.62 34.35
CA GLU A 337 6.42 -10.67 33.97
C GLU A 337 5.18 -10.13 33.25
N VAL A 338 4.61 -9.02 33.74
CA VAL A 338 3.47 -8.37 33.10
C VAL A 338 3.89 -7.73 31.79
N GLN A 339 5.07 -7.09 31.72
CA GLN A 339 5.60 -6.55 30.47
C GLN A 339 5.73 -7.63 29.39
N GLU A 340 6.29 -8.81 29.71
CA GLU A 340 6.44 -9.93 28.78
C GLU A 340 5.09 -10.47 28.28
N ARG A 341 4.08 -10.52 29.16
CA ARG A 341 2.72 -10.92 28.77
C ARG A 341 2.09 -9.90 27.82
N LEU A 342 2.25 -8.60 28.08
CA LEU A 342 1.78 -7.53 27.22
C LEU A 342 2.47 -7.55 25.87
N VAL A 343 3.80 -7.74 25.85
CA VAL A 343 4.59 -7.85 24.62
C VAL A 343 4.07 -8.98 23.75
N ARG A 344 3.84 -10.18 24.29
CA ARG A 344 3.31 -11.31 23.50
C ARG A 344 1.97 -10.99 22.83
N VAL A 345 1.08 -10.30 23.53
CA VAL A 345 -0.22 -9.91 22.97
C VAL A 345 -0.05 -8.85 21.89
N LEU A 346 0.75 -7.81 22.17
CA LEU A 346 0.97 -6.69 21.24
C LEU A 346 1.75 -7.11 19.99
N ASP A 347 2.74 -8.00 20.12
CA ASP A 347 3.49 -8.55 18.99
C ASP A 347 2.60 -9.38 18.07
N ASN A 348 1.67 -10.17 18.63
CA ASN A 348 0.71 -10.92 17.80
C ASN A 348 -0.20 -9.98 17.00
N PHE A 349 -0.69 -8.89 17.61
CA PHE A 349 -1.46 -7.89 16.88
C PHE A 349 -0.62 -7.16 15.83
N ASP A 350 0.61 -6.80 16.17
CA ASP A 350 1.53 -6.12 15.26
C ASP A 350 1.82 -7.01 14.03
N ALA A 351 2.12 -8.29 14.23
CA ALA A 351 2.34 -9.24 13.16
C ALA A 351 1.13 -9.38 12.20
N ILE A 352 -0.09 -9.47 12.74
CA ILE A 352 -1.31 -9.54 11.92
C ILE A 352 -1.48 -8.28 11.06
N CYS A 353 -1.13 -7.10 11.60
CA CYS A 353 -1.40 -5.82 10.96
C CYS A 353 -0.28 -5.33 10.04
N THR A 354 0.96 -5.75 10.24
CA THR A 354 2.13 -5.15 9.59
C THR A 354 3.04 -6.14 8.88
N ASP A 355 2.99 -7.44 9.23
CA ASP A 355 3.90 -8.41 8.62
C ASP A 355 3.57 -8.64 7.14
N LEU A 356 4.56 -8.37 6.28
CA LEU A 356 4.45 -8.52 4.83
C LEU A 356 4.65 -9.97 4.35
N ASN A 357 4.97 -10.90 5.25
CA ASN A 357 5.16 -12.31 4.90
C ASN A 357 4.02 -13.22 5.36
N ILE A 358 3.42 -12.92 6.53
CA ILE A 358 2.41 -13.78 7.15
C ILE A 358 1.14 -13.05 7.60
N GLY A 359 1.16 -11.69 7.63
CA GLY A 359 0.03 -10.86 8.07
C GLY A 359 -1.03 -10.61 6.99
N LEU A 360 -2.07 -9.86 7.36
CA LEU A 360 -3.10 -9.42 6.40
C LEU A 360 -2.53 -8.66 5.19
N PRO A 361 -1.50 -7.81 5.33
CA PRO A 361 -0.88 -7.17 4.17
C PRO A 361 -0.29 -8.17 3.16
N ALA A 362 0.34 -9.24 3.64
CA ALA A 362 0.87 -10.32 2.79
C ALA A 362 -0.25 -11.02 2.01
N GLU A 363 -1.36 -11.32 2.67
CA GLU A 363 -2.50 -11.97 2.02
C GLU A 363 -3.15 -11.06 0.98
N ILE A 364 -3.33 -9.78 1.28
CA ILE A 364 -3.86 -8.77 0.34
C ILE A 364 -2.97 -8.71 -0.92
N GLU A 365 -1.65 -8.63 -0.75
CA GLU A 365 -0.70 -8.60 -1.87
C GLU A 365 -0.72 -9.90 -2.70
N ALA A 366 -0.78 -11.05 -2.03
CA ALA A 366 -0.91 -12.35 -2.70
C ALA A 366 -2.21 -12.45 -3.51
N ARG A 367 -3.35 -11.93 -2.97
CA ARG A 367 -4.63 -11.90 -3.67
C ARG A 367 -4.62 -10.96 -4.88
N LYS A 368 -3.97 -9.81 -4.78
CA LYS A 368 -3.79 -8.90 -5.94
C LYS A 368 -3.00 -9.57 -7.06
N LYS A 369 -1.86 -10.20 -6.74
CA LYS A 369 -1.06 -10.95 -7.73
C LYS A 369 -1.85 -12.12 -8.33
N GLN A 370 -2.64 -12.80 -7.51
CA GLN A 370 -3.49 -13.89 -7.97
C GLN A 370 -4.59 -13.37 -8.92
N TYR A 371 -5.21 -12.23 -8.59
CA TYR A 371 -6.17 -11.56 -9.48
C TYR A 371 -5.55 -11.21 -10.83
N GLU A 372 -4.39 -10.53 -10.85
CA GLU A 372 -3.68 -10.16 -12.08
C GLU A 372 -3.36 -11.40 -12.94
N PHE A 373 -2.83 -12.44 -12.32
CA PHE A 373 -2.53 -13.69 -13.00
C PHE A 373 -3.78 -14.32 -13.62
N TYR A 374 -4.87 -14.47 -12.86
CA TYR A 374 -6.09 -15.08 -13.40
C TYR A 374 -6.78 -14.16 -14.42
N ARG A 375 -6.79 -12.85 -14.22
CA ARG A 375 -7.30 -11.90 -15.20
C ARG A 375 -6.59 -12.09 -16.54
N ASP A 376 -5.28 -12.05 -16.55
CA ASP A 376 -4.49 -12.16 -17.77
C ASP A 376 -4.70 -13.54 -18.44
N GLN A 377 -4.74 -14.60 -17.65
CA GLN A 377 -5.00 -15.95 -18.17
C GLN A 377 -6.42 -16.13 -18.74
N LEU A 378 -7.43 -15.58 -18.06
CA LEU A 378 -8.82 -15.71 -18.51
C LEU A 378 -9.11 -14.87 -19.77
N LEU A 379 -8.38 -13.76 -19.95
CA LEU A 379 -8.56 -12.88 -21.09
C LEU A 379 -7.70 -13.28 -22.30
N THR A 380 -6.65 -14.11 -22.12
CA THR A 380 -5.82 -14.63 -23.22
C THR A 380 -6.21 -16.04 -23.66
N PHE A 381 -7.21 -16.68 -23.06
CA PHE A 381 -7.66 -18.03 -23.42
C PHE A 381 -8.05 -18.17 -24.89
N ALA A 382 -8.43 -17.07 -25.55
CA ALA A 382 -8.84 -17.02 -26.93
C ALA A 382 -7.69 -17.28 -27.93
N GLU A 383 -6.46 -16.91 -27.60
CA GLU A 383 -5.29 -17.14 -28.46
C GLU A 383 -4.86 -18.61 -28.47
N THR A 384 -5.04 -19.30 -27.35
CA THR A 384 -4.54 -20.67 -27.19
C THR A 384 -5.62 -21.74 -27.33
N GLY A 385 -6.90 -21.38 -27.28
CA GLY A 385 -8.03 -22.34 -27.24
C GLY A 385 -8.04 -23.21 -25.98
N LYS A 386 -7.12 -22.98 -25.04
CA LYS A 386 -6.97 -23.72 -23.78
C LYS A 386 -6.95 -22.74 -22.61
N THR A 387 -7.74 -23.00 -21.58
CA THR A 387 -7.58 -22.31 -20.31
C THR A 387 -6.62 -23.08 -19.42
N ILE A 388 -5.90 -22.40 -18.52
CA ILE A 388 -5.08 -23.03 -17.47
C ILE A 388 -5.88 -24.00 -16.61
N LEU A 389 -7.20 -23.82 -16.52
CA LEU A 389 -8.08 -24.76 -15.81
C LEU A 389 -8.20 -26.11 -16.52
N THR A 390 -8.01 -26.15 -17.85
CA THR A 390 -7.98 -27.42 -18.62
C THR A 390 -6.63 -28.14 -18.51
N ASP A 391 -5.50 -27.42 -18.44
CA ASP A 391 -4.16 -28.03 -18.35
C ASP A 391 -3.92 -28.68 -16.96
N ARG A 392 -4.36 -28.08 -15.84
CA ARG A 392 -4.22 -28.69 -14.50
C ARG A 392 -5.04 -29.98 -14.31
N GLN A 393 -6.07 -30.22 -15.13
CA GLN A 393 -6.82 -31.47 -15.08
C GLN A 393 -6.12 -32.58 -15.86
N THR A 394 -5.37 -32.25 -16.91
CA THR A 394 -4.56 -33.23 -17.69
C THR A 394 -3.37 -33.72 -16.87
N ASP A 395 -2.68 -32.84 -16.14
CA ASP A 395 -1.55 -33.21 -15.29
C ASP A 395 -1.96 -34.09 -14.10
N ARG A 396 -3.15 -33.90 -13.52
CA ARG A 396 -3.67 -34.76 -12.44
C ARG A 396 -4.12 -36.13 -12.91
N GLN A 397 -4.38 -36.32 -14.21
CA GLN A 397 -4.70 -37.64 -14.78
C GLN A 397 -3.45 -38.42 -15.19
N THR A 398 -2.34 -37.77 -15.50
CA THR A 398 -1.04 -38.40 -15.78
C THR A 398 -0.35 -38.88 -14.50
N ASP A 399 -0.46 -38.17 -13.39
CA ASP A 399 0.10 -38.60 -12.09
C ASP A 399 -0.66 -39.75 -11.38
N ARG A 400 -1.83 -40.17 -11.91
CA ARG A 400 -2.57 -41.32 -11.39
C ARG A 400 -2.32 -42.63 -12.20
N ARG A 401 -1.39 -42.61 -13.15
CA ARG A 401 -1.05 -43.78 -13.99
C ARG A 401 0.43 -44.19 -13.93
N VAL A 402 1.14 -43.81 -12.84
CA VAL A 402 2.47 -44.36 -12.53
C VAL A 402 2.42 -45.07 -11.18
#